data_4c6d7ee6f0c3d0794296fd090b5023e2
#
_entry.id   4c6d7ee6f0c3d0794296fd090b5023e2
#
_cell.length_a   1.000
_cell.length_b   1.000
_cell.length_c   1.000
_cell.angle_alpha   90.00
_cell.angle_beta   90.00
_cell.angle_gamma   90.00
#
_symmetry.space_group_name_H-M   'P 1'
#
loop_
_entity.id
_entity.type
_entity.pdbx_description
1 polymer ?
#
loop_
_entity_poly.entity_id
_entity_poly.type
_entity_poly.pdbx_seq_one_letter_code
_entity_poly.pdbx_strand_id
1 'polypeptide(L)'
;MDIEKKFEFHFATIWEKVSDCVPDDIALVSGENKKNWRDYEQTSAKIASFLKDRGIKKNSKVGLYLFNCNEYLESQFATFKVMGVPINVNYRYKSEELIYLLDNSDSEAVFFHESYLDQILLIYKNLPNIKTWIQIGGKESPEINNFFLYENIVLSNEPMERIKRDEDNIYMIYTGGTTGMPKGVMYTHGSFVISMFGGLKMQGYDVPDVRKKENILQLKEVIQKRSHENNSTRCLIACPLMHGTGMFLGGFMTHCLGGSIITIPEIGLNPAKLLREIEINKVNNLVIVGDAFAKPILNELDLGHKNGNPYNISSLQIIISSGVIWSADVKAGILKHHDVKLFDSMGSSEGGMGSSVSSRKKSVKTAKFRMNPDVIVLGDDGKIVEPGSGVRGLVGTSGLVPLGYYKDPVKSAETFKEVNGKRYSFPGDYALVESDGSVTLLGRGSNCINSAGEKIYPEEVEEALKLDPSIDDVLVVGVEDEKYGQKVVAIASFNKDMTVTEDDLKANTKAHLSSYKVPKNIKFVEKVSRAPNGKADYKWAKELAKEFINV
;
A
#
# COMPACT_ATOMS: atom_id res chain seq x y z
N MET A 1 18.73 -2.72 -36.94
CA MET A 1 19.07 -1.32 -37.02
C MET A 1 18.00 -0.50 -36.31
N ASP A 2 18.39 0.29 -35.33
CA ASP A 2 17.56 1.25 -34.54
C ASP A 2 16.43 0.75 -33.61
N ILE A 3 16.59 -0.39 -32.94
CA ILE A 3 15.76 -0.76 -31.78
C ILE A 3 16.19 0.00 -30.50
N GLU A 4 17.34 0.66 -30.50
CA GLU A 4 17.91 1.33 -29.33
C GLU A 4 17.37 2.76 -29.06
N LYS A 5 16.56 3.33 -29.93
CA LYS A 5 16.27 4.79 -29.88
C LYS A 5 14.97 5.22 -29.17
N LYS A 6 14.09 4.32 -28.71
CA LYS A 6 12.95 4.68 -27.88
C LYS A 6 12.77 3.69 -26.75
N PHE A 7 13.36 3.98 -25.62
CA PHE A 7 13.00 3.28 -24.40
C PHE A 7 11.58 3.68 -24.01
N GLU A 8 10.74 2.69 -23.89
CA GLU A 8 9.35 2.86 -23.51
C GLU A 8 9.27 2.68 -21.99
N PHE A 9 8.89 3.76 -21.29
CA PHE A 9 8.64 3.72 -19.85
C PHE A 9 7.34 2.96 -19.56
N HIS A 10 7.40 1.65 -19.76
CA HIS A 10 6.30 0.74 -19.49
C HIS A 10 6.80 -0.42 -18.63
N PHE A 11 6.08 -0.80 -17.57
CA PHE A 11 6.55 -1.83 -16.62
C PHE A 11 6.89 -3.14 -17.33
N ALA A 12 6.04 -3.60 -18.26
CA ALA A 12 6.37 -4.84 -19.00
C ALA A 12 7.67 -4.73 -19.78
N THR A 13 7.94 -3.59 -20.42
CA THR A 13 9.21 -3.37 -21.16
C THR A 13 10.40 -3.37 -20.22
N ILE A 14 10.28 -2.76 -19.03
CA ILE A 14 11.35 -2.76 -18.01
C ILE A 14 11.61 -4.17 -17.52
N TRP A 15 10.56 -4.93 -17.15
CA TRP A 15 10.71 -6.28 -16.59
C TRP A 15 11.22 -7.29 -17.62
N GLU A 16 10.84 -7.15 -18.89
CA GLU A 16 11.45 -7.89 -20.00
C GLU A 16 12.96 -7.61 -20.12
N LYS A 17 13.37 -6.35 -19.98
CA LYS A 17 14.78 -5.96 -19.97
C LYS A 17 15.53 -6.48 -18.73
N VAL A 18 14.89 -6.46 -17.56
CA VAL A 18 15.44 -7.07 -16.34
C VAL A 18 15.68 -8.57 -16.54
N SER A 19 14.69 -9.28 -17.10
CA SER A 19 14.83 -10.70 -17.44
C SER A 19 16.02 -10.98 -18.39
N ASP A 20 16.26 -10.08 -19.35
CA ASP A 20 17.43 -10.19 -20.24
C ASP A 20 18.76 -9.93 -19.48
N CYS A 21 18.75 -9.10 -18.44
CA CYS A 21 19.95 -8.74 -17.70
C CYS A 21 20.37 -9.79 -16.68
N VAL A 22 19.40 -10.40 -15.99
CA VAL A 22 19.60 -11.33 -14.86
C VAL A 22 18.62 -12.51 -14.93
N PRO A 23 18.62 -13.29 -16.04
CA PRO A 23 17.61 -14.32 -16.31
C PRO A 23 17.55 -15.40 -15.24
N ASP A 24 18.67 -15.75 -14.63
CA ASP A 24 18.80 -16.86 -13.68
C ASP A 24 18.65 -16.41 -12.21
N ASP A 25 18.61 -15.10 -11.94
CA ASP A 25 18.33 -14.58 -10.61
C ASP A 25 16.88 -14.85 -10.21
N ILE A 26 16.64 -15.10 -8.93
CA ILE A 26 15.28 -15.31 -8.41
C ILE A 26 14.48 -14.00 -8.50
N ALA A 27 13.32 -14.08 -9.15
CA ALA A 27 12.34 -12.99 -9.26
C ALA A 27 11.23 -13.10 -8.22
N LEU A 28 10.69 -14.30 -8.02
CA LEU A 28 9.52 -14.55 -7.17
C LEU A 28 9.80 -15.70 -6.20
N VAL A 29 9.30 -15.54 -4.96
CA VAL A 29 9.28 -16.59 -3.94
C VAL A 29 7.92 -16.56 -3.23
N SER A 30 7.23 -17.69 -3.20
CA SER A 30 6.00 -17.87 -2.41
C SER A 30 6.05 -19.23 -1.73
N GLY A 31 6.43 -19.25 -0.44
CA GLY A 31 6.76 -20.47 0.25
C GLY A 31 7.92 -21.22 -0.44
N GLU A 32 7.69 -22.47 -0.83
CA GLU A 32 8.70 -23.29 -1.53
C GLU A 32 8.76 -23.01 -3.05
N ASN A 33 7.74 -22.33 -3.59
CA ASN A 33 7.67 -22.04 -5.02
C ASN A 33 8.56 -20.84 -5.38
N LYS A 34 9.68 -21.11 -6.07
CA LYS A 34 10.63 -20.10 -6.52
C LYS A 34 10.65 -20.06 -8.05
N LYS A 35 10.67 -18.84 -8.59
CA LYS A 35 10.83 -18.59 -10.03
C LYS A 35 11.96 -17.60 -10.26
N ASN A 36 12.83 -17.90 -11.21
CA ASN A 36 13.81 -16.96 -11.72
C ASN A 36 13.16 -15.96 -12.69
N TRP A 37 13.91 -14.94 -13.12
CA TRP A 37 13.39 -13.92 -14.02
C TRP A 37 12.97 -14.46 -15.39
N ARG A 38 13.69 -15.47 -15.92
CA ARG A 38 13.36 -16.15 -17.18
C ARG A 38 12.01 -16.85 -17.08
N ASP A 39 11.81 -17.66 -16.04
CA ASP A 39 10.57 -18.43 -15.84
C ASP A 39 9.39 -17.51 -15.57
N TYR A 40 9.60 -16.44 -14.79
CA TYR A 40 8.58 -15.41 -14.53
C TYR A 40 8.15 -14.72 -15.83
N GLU A 41 9.11 -14.31 -16.66
CA GLU A 41 8.86 -13.66 -17.96
C GLU A 41 8.12 -14.61 -18.91
N GLN A 42 8.59 -15.85 -19.05
CA GLN A 42 7.98 -16.84 -19.94
C GLN A 42 6.56 -17.23 -19.51
N THR A 43 6.34 -17.48 -18.21
CA THR A 43 5.00 -17.76 -17.69
C THR A 43 4.05 -16.61 -17.98
N SER A 44 4.48 -15.37 -17.70
CA SER A 44 3.66 -14.18 -17.98
C SER A 44 3.41 -13.97 -19.47
N ALA A 45 4.35 -14.34 -20.34
CA ALA A 45 4.18 -14.27 -21.79
C ALA A 45 3.17 -15.30 -22.32
N LYS A 46 3.13 -16.51 -21.76
CA LYS A 46 2.13 -17.53 -22.09
C LYS A 46 0.71 -17.09 -21.68
N ILE A 47 0.57 -16.52 -20.48
CA ILE A 47 -0.69 -15.96 -20.02
C ILE A 47 -1.10 -14.77 -20.90
N ALA A 48 -0.17 -13.92 -21.31
CA ALA A 48 -0.42 -12.79 -22.20
C ALA A 48 -0.90 -13.25 -23.59
N SER A 49 -0.35 -14.34 -24.13
CA SER A 49 -0.82 -14.97 -25.38
C SER A 49 -2.29 -15.37 -25.24
N PHE A 50 -2.63 -16.10 -24.18
CA PHE A 50 -4.01 -16.48 -23.90
C PHE A 50 -4.94 -15.26 -23.76
N LEU A 51 -4.56 -14.24 -22.99
CA LEU A 51 -5.36 -13.04 -22.83
C LEU A 51 -5.62 -12.34 -24.18
N LYS A 52 -4.59 -12.23 -25.02
CA LYS A 52 -4.70 -11.66 -26.36
C LYS A 52 -5.69 -12.45 -27.23
N ASP A 53 -5.65 -13.77 -27.20
CA ASP A 53 -6.56 -14.65 -27.95
C ASP A 53 -8.01 -14.54 -27.46
N ARG A 54 -8.21 -14.14 -26.19
CA ARG A 54 -9.53 -13.82 -25.62
C ARG A 54 -9.97 -12.38 -25.89
N GLY A 55 -9.23 -11.62 -26.70
CA GLY A 55 -9.57 -10.26 -27.11
C GLY A 55 -9.18 -9.18 -26.10
N ILE A 56 -8.40 -9.51 -25.06
CA ILE A 56 -7.80 -8.54 -24.14
C ILE A 56 -6.72 -7.77 -24.90
N LYS A 57 -6.80 -6.46 -24.87
CA LYS A 57 -5.98 -5.54 -25.65
C LYS A 57 -5.66 -4.27 -24.86
N LYS A 58 -5.04 -3.29 -25.51
CA LYS A 58 -4.73 -1.99 -24.91
C LYS A 58 -5.96 -1.41 -24.19
N ASN A 59 -5.75 -1.05 -22.93
CA ASN A 59 -6.76 -0.52 -22.00
C ASN A 59 -7.90 -1.46 -21.59
N SER A 60 -7.94 -2.73 -22.01
CA SER A 60 -8.81 -3.75 -21.41
C SER A 60 -8.45 -3.95 -19.94
N LYS A 61 -9.45 -4.06 -19.06
CA LYS A 61 -9.22 -4.21 -17.62
C LYS A 61 -9.32 -5.67 -17.22
N VAL A 62 -8.40 -6.07 -16.36
CA VAL A 62 -8.25 -7.46 -15.88
C VAL A 62 -8.23 -7.44 -14.36
N GLY A 63 -9.28 -7.96 -13.74
CA GLY A 63 -9.41 -8.06 -12.28
C GLY A 63 -8.45 -9.10 -11.70
N LEU A 64 -7.77 -8.75 -10.61
CA LEU A 64 -6.88 -9.63 -9.85
C LEU A 64 -7.50 -9.84 -8.45
N TYR A 65 -8.38 -10.84 -8.33
CA TYR A 65 -9.06 -11.21 -7.07
C TYR A 65 -8.26 -12.31 -6.36
N LEU A 66 -7.07 -11.93 -5.90
CA LEU A 66 -6.03 -12.80 -5.37
C LEU A 66 -5.44 -12.22 -4.09
N PHE A 67 -4.97 -13.10 -3.20
CA PHE A 67 -4.06 -12.74 -2.12
C PHE A 67 -2.60 -12.72 -2.61
N ASN A 68 -1.64 -12.48 -1.70
CA ASN A 68 -0.21 -12.46 -2.06
C ASN A 68 0.26 -13.84 -2.51
N CYS A 69 0.57 -13.99 -3.79
CA CYS A 69 1.10 -15.21 -4.41
C CYS A 69 1.89 -14.85 -5.67
N ASN A 70 2.63 -15.82 -6.23
CA ASN A 70 3.36 -15.62 -7.48
C ASN A 70 2.41 -15.33 -8.64
N GLU A 71 1.27 -16.00 -8.69
CA GLU A 71 0.26 -15.88 -9.73
C GLU A 71 -0.37 -14.49 -9.80
N TYR A 72 -0.42 -13.73 -8.67
CA TYR A 72 -0.79 -12.32 -8.68
C TYR A 72 0.15 -11.49 -9.55
N LEU A 73 1.46 -11.66 -9.34
CA LEU A 73 2.50 -10.92 -10.06
C LEU A 73 2.61 -11.37 -11.52
N GLU A 74 2.46 -12.66 -11.79
CA GLU A 74 2.47 -13.24 -13.15
C GLU A 74 1.27 -12.73 -13.96
N SER A 75 0.07 -12.73 -13.38
CA SER A 75 -1.14 -12.22 -14.03
C SER A 75 -1.07 -10.71 -14.27
N GLN A 76 -0.47 -9.96 -13.34
CA GLN A 76 -0.23 -8.53 -13.50
C GLN A 76 0.76 -8.26 -14.64
N PHE A 77 1.88 -8.98 -14.68
CA PHE A 77 2.86 -8.83 -15.75
C PHE A 77 2.29 -9.22 -17.11
N ALA A 78 1.53 -10.33 -17.19
CA ALA A 78 0.84 -10.75 -18.39
C ALA A 78 -0.13 -9.69 -18.90
N THR A 79 -0.91 -9.07 -17.99
CA THR A 79 -1.82 -7.97 -18.31
C THR A 79 -1.06 -6.76 -18.87
N PHE A 80 0.08 -6.41 -18.28
CA PHE A 80 0.94 -5.34 -18.81
C PHE A 80 1.52 -5.71 -20.19
N LYS A 81 1.86 -6.97 -20.45
CA LYS A 81 2.39 -7.40 -21.74
C LYS A 81 1.44 -7.13 -22.90
N VAL A 82 0.14 -7.28 -22.71
CA VAL A 82 -0.91 -6.96 -23.70
C VAL A 82 -1.38 -5.49 -23.65
N MET A 83 -0.69 -4.61 -22.90
CA MET A 83 -1.10 -3.23 -22.62
C MET A 83 -2.47 -3.12 -21.94
N GLY A 84 -2.92 -4.18 -21.25
CA GLY A 84 -4.09 -4.17 -20.40
C GLY A 84 -3.84 -3.44 -19.08
N VAL A 85 -4.90 -3.22 -18.32
CA VAL A 85 -4.89 -2.53 -17.04
C VAL A 85 -5.27 -3.52 -15.94
N PRO A 86 -4.32 -3.97 -15.10
CA PRO A 86 -4.65 -4.83 -13.97
C PRO A 86 -5.42 -4.04 -12.92
N ILE A 87 -6.52 -4.59 -12.46
CA ILE A 87 -7.38 -4.02 -11.43
C ILE A 87 -7.20 -4.81 -10.14
N ASN A 88 -6.68 -4.17 -9.12
CA ASN A 88 -6.53 -4.76 -7.80
C ASN A 88 -7.91 -4.95 -7.15
N VAL A 89 -8.32 -6.19 -6.92
CA VAL A 89 -9.57 -6.52 -6.25
C VAL A 89 -9.29 -6.91 -4.80
N ASN A 90 -9.97 -6.27 -3.87
CA ASN A 90 -9.80 -6.62 -2.46
C ASN A 90 -10.42 -7.99 -2.18
N TYR A 91 -9.61 -8.94 -1.76
CA TYR A 91 -10.02 -10.33 -1.51
C TYR A 91 -11.01 -10.51 -0.33
N ARG A 92 -11.29 -9.43 0.42
CA ARG A 92 -12.31 -9.42 1.48
C ARG A 92 -13.67 -8.89 1.01
N TYR A 93 -13.76 -8.37 -0.20
CA TYR A 93 -15.02 -7.85 -0.70
C TYR A 93 -16.07 -8.96 -0.81
N LYS A 94 -17.30 -8.61 -0.42
CA LYS A 94 -18.48 -9.44 -0.58
C LYS A 94 -19.16 -9.12 -1.91
N SER A 95 -20.25 -9.81 -2.22
CA SER A 95 -20.92 -9.75 -3.51
C SER A 95 -21.19 -8.34 -4.03
N GLU A 96 -21.76 -7.46 -3.23
CA GLU A 96 -22.10 -6.09 -3.65
C GLU A 96 -20.86 -5.26 -4.01
N GLU A 97 -19.82 -5.32 -3.18
CA GLU A 97 -18.56 -4.60 -3.39
C GLU A 97 -17.81 -5.14 -4.61
N LEU A 98 -17.82 -6.47 -4.82
CA LEU A 98 -17.21 -7.12 -5.97
C LEU A 98 -17.92 -6.76 -7.27
N ILE A 99 -19.27 -6.84 -7.29
CA ILE A 99 -20.08 -6.45 -8.45
C ILE A 99 -19.79 -4.98 -8.79
N TYR A 100 -19.85 -4.09 -7.79
CA TYR A 100 -19.56 -2.69 -8.01
C TYR A 100 -18.17 -2.46 -8.60
N LEU A 101 -17.12 -3.03 -7.99
CA LEU A 101 -15.75 -2.77 -8.43
C LEU A 101 -15.49 -3.31 -9.84
N LEU A 102 -15.92 -4.54 -10.12
CA LEU A 102 -15.69 -5.20 -11.40
C LEU A 102 -16.50 -4.55 -12.55
N ASP A 103 -17.72 -4.09 -12.27
CA ASP A 103 -18.54 -3.35 -13.22
C ASP A 103 -18.01 -1.91 -13.41
N ASN A 104 -17.76 -1.18 -12.34
CA ASN A 104 -17.24 0.18 -12.41
C ASN A 104 -15.90 0.27 -13.14
N SER A 105 -15.04 -0.75 -12.97
CA SER A 105 -13.74 -0.82 -13.65
C SER A 105 -13.84 -1.24 -15.12
N ASP A 106 -15.00 -1.67 -15.62
CA ASP A 106 -15.16 -2.31 -16.93
C ASP A 106 -14.24 -3.54 -17.11
N SER A 107 -14.14 -4.37 -16.07
CA SER A 107 -13.32 -5.58 -16.14
C SER A 107 -13.83 -6.55 -17.20
N GLU A 108 -12.93 -7.03 -18.08
CA GLU A 108 -13.23 -7.96 -19.18
C GLU A 108 -12.77 -9.39 -18.89
N ALA A 109 -11.78 -9.55 -18.00
CA ALA A 109 -11.29 -10.83 -17.49
C ALA A 109 -11.03 -10.73 -15.99
N VAL A 110 -11.09 -11.84 -15.27
CA VAL A 110 -10.83 -11.91 -13.84
C VAL A 110 -9.99 -13.13 -13.51
N PHE A 111 -8.86 -12.92 -12.85
CA PHE A 111 -8.11 -13.97 -12.15
C PHE A 111 -8.60 -14.05 -10.72
N PHE A 112 -8.84 -15.26 -10.22
CA PHE A 112 -9.23 -15.49 -8.84
C PHE A 112 -8.69 -16.83 -8.31
N HIS A 113 -8.47 -16.90 -7.00
CA HIS A 113 -8.03 -18.14 -6.35
C HIS A 113 -9.23 -19.08 -6.10
N GLU A 114 -9.02 -20.40 -6.15
CA GLU A 114 -10.06 -21.42 -5.94
C GLU A 114 -10.88 -21.20 -4.64
N SER A 115 -10.26 -20.67 -3.58
CA SER A 115 -10.95 -20.36 -2.32
C SER A 115 -12.06 -19.32 -2.43
N TYR A 116 -12.14 -18.62 -3.55
CA TYR A 116 -13.17 -17.62 -3.85
C TYR A 116 -14.20 -18.11 -4.88
N LEU A 117 -14.17 -19.37 -5.30
CA LEU A 117 -15.10 -19.90 -6.32
C LEU A 117 -16.57 -19.69 -5.90
N ASP A 118 -16.92 -20.02 -4.65
CA ASP A 118 -18.29 -19.83 -4.16
C ASP A 118 -18.74 -18.37 -4.26
N GLN A 119 -17.84 -17.43 -3.96
CA GLN A 119 -18.11 -16.00 -4.08
C GLN A 119 -18.31 -15.58 -5.55
N ILE A 120 -17.51 -16.14 -6.47
CA ILE A 120 -17.66 -15.90 -7.92
C ILE A 120 -18.98 -16.48 -8.44
N LEU A 121 -19.37 -17.67 -8.00
CA LEU A 121 -20.66 -18.30 -8.37
C LEU A 121 -21.87 -17.45 -7.96
N LEU A 122 -21.77 -16.67 -6.89
CA LEU A 122 -22.84 -15.76 -6.47
C LEU A 122 -22.98 -14.52 -7.36
N ILE A 123 -21.89 -14.09 -8.03
CA ILE A 123 -21.85 -12.78 -8.70
C ILE A 123 -21.71 -12.82 -10.22
N TYR A 124 -21.18 -13.92 -10.81
CA TYR A 124 -20.78 -13.94 -12.23
C TYR A 124 -21.93 -13.59 -13.20
N LYS A 125 -23.18 -13.95 -12.87
CA LYS A 125 -24.38 -13.60 -13.68
C LYS A 125 -24.68 -12.11 -13.70
N ASN A 126 -24.24 -11.37 -12.70
CA ASN A 126 -24.41 -9.91 -12.59
C ASN A 126 -23.35 -9.13 -13.37
N LEU A 127 -22.36 -9.83 -13.94
CA LEU A 127 -21.18 -9.24 -14.60
C LEU A 127 -21.03 -9.72 -16.05
N PRO A 128 -22.01 -9.44 -16.93
CA PRO A 128 -22.04 -9.96 -18.30
C PRO A 128 -20.88 -9.45 -19.18
N ASN A 129 -20.24 -8.36 -18.79
CA ASN A 129 -19.10 -7.79 -19.50
C ASN A 129 -17.79 -8.59 -19.30
N ILE A 130 -17.71 -9.45 -18.27
CA ILE A 130 -16.55 -10.30 -18.03
C ILE A 130 -16.62 -11.49 -18.98
N LYS A 131 -15.69 -11.51 -19.93
CA LYS A 131 -15.63 -12.50 -21.01
C LYS A 131 -14.80 -13.73 -20.64
N THR A 132 -14.00 -13.65 -19.55
CA THR A 132 -13.02 -14.69 -19.22
C THR A 132 -12.83 -14.76 -17.71
N TRP A 133 -13.06 -15.94 -17.15
CA TRP A 133 -12.84 -16.25 -15.74
C TRP A 133 -11.68 -17.22 -15.62
N ILE A 134 -10.64 -16.88 -14.86
CA ILE A 134 -9.42 -17.67 -14.74
C ILE A 134 -9.19 -18.01 -13.27
N GLN A 135 -9.30 -19.27 -12.94
CA GLN A 135 -9.09 -19.77 -11.59
C GLN A 135 -7.67 -20.29 -11.41
N ILE A 136 -7.05 -19.93 -10.30
CA ILE A 136 -5.79 -20.47 -9.82
C ILE A 136 -6.09 -21.61 -8.83
N GLY A 137 -5.58 -22.79 -9.11
CA GLY A 137 -5.83 -24.00 -8.33
C GLY A 137 -7.20 -24.64 -8.60
N GLY A 138 -7.47 -25.78 -7.94
CA GLY A 138 -8.77 -26.44 -7.96
C GLY A 138 -9.11 -27.17 -9.27
N LYS A 139 -10.41 -27.20 -9.58
CA LYS A 139 -10.96 -27.89 -10.75
C LYS A 139 -11.86 -26.95 -11.54
N GLU A 140 -12.09 -27.28 -12.81
CA GLU A 140 -13.00 -26.54 -13.67
C GLU A 140 -14.42 -26.50 -13.07
N SER A 141 -15.06 -25.34 -13.18
CA SER A 141 -16.47 -25.17 -12.84
C SER A 141 -17.31 -25.09 -14.11
N PRO A 142 -18.13 -26.11 -14.41
CA PRO A 142 -18.96 -26.13 -15.62
C PRO A 142 -20.12 -25.10 -15.58
N GLU A 143 -20.39 -24.50 -14.44
CA GLU A 143 -21.46 -23.54 -14.26
C GLU A 143 -21.14 -22.17 -14.87
N ILE A 144 -19.86 -21.85 -15.02
CA ILE A 144 -19.37 -20.55 -15.52
C ILE A 144 -18.92 -20.72 -16.97
N ASN A 145 -19.54 -20.02 -17.89
CA ASN A 145 -19.08 -19.98 -19.27
C ASN A 145 -17.75 -19.24 -19.39
N ASN A 146 -16.87 -19.70 -20.30
CA ASN A 146 -15.53 -19.13 -20.48
C ASN A 146 -14.68 -19.17 -19.21
N PHE A 147 -14.76 -20.29 -18.51
CA PHE A 147 -13.95 -20.59 -17.33
C PHE A 147 -12.69 -21.37 -17.75
N PHE A 148 -11.55 -21.00 -17.17
CA PHE A 148 -10.26 -21.58 -17.48
C PHE A 148 -9.43 -21.78 -16.22
N LEU A 149 -8.66 -22.85 -16.17
CA LEU A 149 -7.66 -23.06 -15.14
C LEU A 149 -6.35 -22.40 -15.55
N TYR A 150 -5.76 -21.64 -14.64
CA TYR A 150 -4.48 -20.96 -14.81
C TYR A 150 -3.37 -21.93 -15.24
N GLU A 151 -3.29 -23.10 -14.60
CA GLU A 151 -2.30 -24.12 -14.85
C GLU A 151 -2.40 -24.65 -16.29
N ASN A 152 -3.62 -24.87 -16.79
CA ASN A 152 -3.87 -25.30 -18.17
C ASN A 152 -3.44 -24.21 -19.17
N ILE A 153 -3.67 -22.93 -18.84
CA ILE A 153 -3.22 -21.82 -19.69
C ILE A 153 -1.69 -21.82 -19.82
N VAL A 154 -0.98 -21.96 -18.69
CA VAL A 154 0.50 -21.96 -18.68
C VAL A 154 1.07 -23.17 -19.42
N LEU A 155 0.40 -24.33 -19.36
CA LEU A 155 0.86 -25.56 -20.03
C LEU A 155 0.60 -25.53 -21.54
N SER A 156 -0.51 -24.96 -22.00
CA SER A 156 -1.01 -25.14 -23.38
C SER A 156 -0.68 -23.98 -24.32
N ASN A 157 -0.23 -22.84 -23.81
CA ASN A 157 0.03 -21.68 -24.65
C ASN A 157 1.52 -21.46 -24.91
N GLU A 158 1.85 -21.02 -26.10
CA GLU A 158 3.19 -20.51 -26.41
C GLU A 158 3.35 -19.08 -25.92
N PRO A 159 4.58 -18.65 -25.56
CA PRO A 159 4.84 -17.29 -25.12
C PRO A 159 4.50 -16.25 -26.19
N MET A 160 3.82 -15.18 -25.82
CA MET A 160 3.57 -14.02 -26.69
C MET A 160 4.88 -13.32 -27.03
N GLU A 161 5.08 -12.99 -28.28
CA GLU A 161 6.21 -12.14 -28.70
C GLU A 161 6.14 -10.77 -28.02
N ARG A 162 7.32 -10.20 -27.74
CA ARG A 162 7.42 -8.85 -27.18
C ARG A 162 6.96 -7.83 -28.20
N ILE A 163 6.15 -6.88 -27.76
CA ILE A 163 5.59 -5.82 -28.57
C ILE A 163 6.08 -4.45 -28.10
N LYS A 164 6.01 -3.47 -28.99
CA LYS A 164 6.20 -2.07 -28.62
C LYS A 164 5.00 -1.57 -27.81
N ARG A 165 5.26 -0.80 -26.74
CA ARG A 165 4.24 -0.28 -25.83
C ARG A 165 4.33 1.22 -25.69
N ASP A 166 3.18 1.86 -25.45
CA ASP A 166 3.13 3.30 -25.23
C ASP A 166 3.34 3.63 -23.74
N GLU A 167 4.13 4.64 -23.46
CA GLU A 167 4.31 5.17 -22.09
C GLU A 167 3.05 5.85 -21.55
N ASP A 168 2.10 6.21 -22.40
CA ASP A 168 0.78 6.76 -22.05
C ASP A 168 -0.25 5.68 -21.70
N ASN A 169 0.10 4.40 -21.80
CA ASN A 169 -0.78 3.31 -21.36
C ASN A 169 -1.14 3.49 -19.87
N ILE A 170 -2.39 3.21 -19.55
CA ILE A 170 -2.95 3.47 -18.23
C ILE A 170 -2.53 2.37 -17.25
N TYR A 171 -2.06 2.80 -16.08
CA TYR A 171 -2.05 2.01 -14.85
C TYR A 171 -3.14 2.53 -13.91
N MET A 172 -3.90 1.64 -13.30
CA MET A 172 -4.99 2.01 -12.41
C MET A 172 -4.91 1.24 -11.10
N ILE A 173 -5.16 1.93 -9.99
CA ILE A 173 -5.30 1.30 -8.68
C ILE A 173 -6.62 1.73 -8.04
N TYR A 174 -7.45 0.74 -7.68
CA TYR A 174 -8.65 0.99 -6.89
C TYR A 174 -8.29 1.14 -5.42
N THR A 175 -8.80 2.20 -4.81
CA THR A 175 -8.59 2.49 -3.39
C THR A 175 -9.93 2.54 -2.66
N GLY A 176 -10.02 1.87 -1.51
CA GLY A 176 -11.15 2.05 -0.59
C GLY A 176 -11.08 3.44 0.02
N GLY A 177 -12.05 4.30 -0.29
CA GLY A 177 -12.22 5.58 0.38
C GLY A 177 -12.81 5.38 1.79
N THR A 178 -12.46 6.24 2.73
CA THR A 178 -13.08 6.28 4.07
C THR A 178 -14.56 6.69 4.03
N THR A 179 -15.05 7.16 2.89
CA THR A 179 -16.36 7.81 2.73
C THR A 179 -17.24 7.23 1.61
N GLY A 180 -16.91 6.07 1.02
CA GLY A 180 -17.73 5.53 -0.07
C GLY A 180 -17.11 4.33 -0.79
N MET A 181 -17.70 3.99 -1.93
CA MET A 181 -17.27 2.89 -2.79
C MET A 181 -15.85 3.14 -3.35
N PRO A 182 -15.07 2.08 -3.66
CA PRO A 182 -13.72 2.20 -4.17
C PRO A 182 -13.64 3.00 -5.47
N LYS A 183 -12.55 3.77 -5.64
CA LYS A 183 -12.30 4.61 -6.83
C LYS A 183 -11.00 4.22 -7.50
N GLY A 184 -11.01 4.16 -8.83
CA GLY A 184 -9.82 3.86 -9.63
C GLY A 184 -8.96 5.11 -9.85
N VAL A 185 -7.80 5.19 -9.21
CA VAL A 185 -6.82 6.26 -9.43
C VAL A 185 -5.99 5.94 -10.66
N MET A 186 -5.97 6.83 -11.65
CA MET A 186 -5.33 6.59 -12.95
C MET A 186 -3.98 7.30 -13.08
N TYR A 187 -3.01 6.59 -13.61
CA TYR A 187 -1.68 7.10 -13.99
C TYR A 187 -1.31 6.65 -15.39
N THR A 188 -0.34 7.31 -16.02
CA THR A 188 0.37 6.72 -17.17
C THR A 188 1.51 5.84 -16.69
N HIS A 189 1.84 4.78 -17.42
CA HIS A 189 3.01 3.95 -17.12
C HIS A 189 4.29 4.79 -17.07
N GLY A 190 4.47 5.71 -18.02
CA GLY A 190 5.66 6.55 -18.10
C GLY A 190 5.87 7.39 -16.84
N SER A 191 4.87 8.16 -16.43
CA SER A 191 4.97 8.99 -15.23
C SER A 191 5.17 8.15 -13.95
N PHE A 192 4.50 6.98 -13.89
CA PHE A 192 4.58 6.12 -12.71
C PHE A 192 5.94 5.42 -12.59
N VAL A 193 6.52 4.94 -13.68
CA VAL A 193 7.88 4.38 -13.73
C VAL A 193 8.90 5.40 -13.22
N ILE A 194 8.85 6.64 -13.74
CA ILE A 194 9.75 7.72 -13.30
C ILE A 194 9.64 7.94 -11.77
N SER A 195 8.41 7.91 -11.24
CA SER A 195 8.19 8.04 -9.80
C SER A 195 8.79 6.89 -8.99
N MET A 196 8.70 5.64 -9.49
CA MET A 196 9.30 4.48 -8.80
C MET A 196 10.82 4.62 -8.68
N PHE A 197 11.50 5.07 -9.74
CA PHE A 197 12.95 5.35 -9.67
C PHE A 197 13.28 6.53 -8.76
N GLY A 198 12.42 7.55 -8.72
CA GLY A 198 12.52 8.64 -7.73
C GLY A 198 12.43 8.13 -6.29
N GLY A 199 11.50 7.23 -6.01
CA GLY A 199 11.33 6.57 -4.71
C GLY A 199 12.55 5.72 -4.32
N LEU A 200 13.12 4.96 -5.26
CA LEU A 200 14.35 4.21 -5.04
C LEU A 200 15.51 5.12 -4.63
N LYS A 201 15.67 6.25 -5.33
CA LYS A 201 16.69 7.25 -4.97
C LYS A 201 16.49 7.82 -3.57
N MET A 202 15.24 8.10 -3.18
CA MET A 202 14.91 8.56 -1.82
C MET A 202 15.23 7.51 -0.75
N GLN A 203 15.08 6.23 -1.06
CA GLN A 203 15.48 5.13 -0.18
C GLN A 203 17.01 4.95 -0.11
N GLY A 204 17.78 5.65 -0.94
CA GLY A 204 19.25 5.65 -0.94
C GLY A 204 19.87 4.68 -1.93
N TYR A 205 19.08 4.18 -2.91
CA TYR A 205 19.64 3.40 -4.01
C TYR A 205 20.36 4.33 -5.00
N ASP A 206 21.53 3.89 -5.45
CA ASP A 206 22.25 4.55 -6.53
C ASP A 206 21.62 4.10 -7.86
N VAL A 207 20.73 4.93 -8.38
CA VAL A 207 20.00 4.69 -9.61
C VAL A 207 20.15 5.88 -10.55
N PRO A 208 20.26 5.63 -11.88
CA PRO A 208 20.36 6.72 -12.85
C PRO A 208 19.09 7.59 -12.87
N ASP A 209 19.23 8.83 -13.30
CA ASP A 209 18.07 9.69 -13.56
C ASP A 209 17.39 9.24 -14.85
N VAL A 210 16.40 8.37 -14.72
CA VAL A 210 15.67 7.78 -15.86
C VAL A 210 14.84 8.79 -16.66
N ARG A 211 14.65 10.03 -16.18
CA ARG A 211 14.03 11.10 -16.98
C ARG A 211 14.90 11.44 -18.20
N LYS A 212 16.19 11.16 -18.13
CA LYS A 212 17.12 11.24 -19.23
C LYS A 212 17.18 9.86 -19.91
N LYS A 213 16.58 9.76 -21.10
CA LYS A 213 16.46 8.48 -21.83
C LYS A 213 17.81 7.78 -22.12
N GLU A 214 18.89 8.54 -22.26
CA GLU A 214 20.24 8.02 -22.40
C GLU A 214 20.77 7.25 -21.18
N ASN A 215 20.23 7.53 -19.99
CA ASN A 215 20.68 6.90 -18.74
C ASN A 215 20.14 5.47 -18.56
N ILE A 216 19.29 5.00 -19.44
CA ILE A 216 18.69 3.66 -19.34
C ILE A 216 19.70 2.55 -19.59
N LEU A 217 20.71 2.78 -20.41
CA LEU A 217 21.82 1.84 -20.57
C LEU A 217 22.56 1.63 -19.22
N GLN A 218 22.70 2.71 -18.43
CA GLN A 218 23.26 2.62 -17.08
C GLN A 218 22.42 1.78 -16.13
N LEU A 219 21.10 1.69 -16.33
CA LEU A 219 20.24 0.82 -15.50
C LEU A 219 20.62 -0.65 -15.64
N LYS A 220 20.94 -1.11 -16.86
CA LYS A 220 21.45 -2.47 -17.10
C LYS A 220 22.71 -2.73 -16.29
N GLU A 221 23.67 -1.81 -16.32
CA GLU A 221 24.94 -1.92 -15.58
C GLU A 221 24.68 -1.99 -14.06
N VAL A 222 23.78 -1.14 -13.56
CA VAL A 222 23.39 -1.14 -12.14
C VAL A 222 22.78 -2.49 -11.74
N ILE A 223 21.84 -3.03 -12.51
CA ILE A 223 21.19 -4.32 -12.23
C ILE A 223 22.22 -5.45 -12.23
N GLN A 224 23.03 -5.55 -13.27
CA GLN A 224 24.05 -6.61 -13.40
C GLN A 224 25.12 -6.51 -12.31
N LYS A 225 25.60 -5.31 -11.98
CA LYS A 225 26.53 -5.08 -10.88
C LYS A 225 25.95 -5.57 -9.54
N ARG A 226 24.71 -5.21 -9.24
CA ARG A 226 24.04 -5.62 -7.99
C ARG A 226 23.90 -7.13 -7.88
N SER A 227 23.57 -7.82 -8.99
CA SER A 227 23.52 -9.27 -9.06
C SER A 227 24.89 -9.91 -8.80
N HIS A 228 25.93 -9.48 -9.52
CA HIS A 228 27.28 -9.99 -9.35
C HIS A 228 27.86 -9.78 -7.95
N GLU A 229 27.53 -8.66 -7.31
CA GLU A 229 27.95 -8.33 -5.94
C GLU A 229 27.08 -9.01 -4.87
N ASN A 230 26.10 -9.85 -5.26
CA ASN A 230 25.11 -10.47 -4.37
C ASN A 230 24.35 -9.44 -3.50
N ASN A 231 24.13 -8.25 -4.06
CA ASN A 231 23.48 -7.12 -3.43
C ASN A 231 22.10 -6.79 -4.06
N SER A 232 21.49 -7.77 -4.74
CA SER A 232 20.13 -7.66 -5.26
C SER A 232 19.13 -7.52 -4.13
N THR A 233 18.08 -6.74 -4.37
CA THR A 233 17.00 -6.57 -3.41
C THR A 233 16.24 -7.90 -3.24
N ARG A 234 16.11 -8.36 -2.00
CA ARG A 234 15.24 -9.47 -1.58
C ARG A 234 14.17 -8.89 -0.67
N CYS A 235 13.02 -8.57 -1.27
CA CYS A 235 11.95 -7.83 -0.60
C CYS A 235 10.85 -8.77 -0.14
N LEU A 236 10.66 -8.87 1.19
CA LEU A 236 9.49 -9.53 1.75
C LEU A 236 8.37 -8.49 1.89
N ILE A 237 7.24 -8.76 1.23
CA ILE A 237 6.05 -7.91 1.26
C ILE A 237 5.06 -8.49 2.25
N ALA A 238 5.05 -7.97 3.48
CA ALA A 238 4.18 -8.46 4.55
C ALA A 238 2.73 -7.99 4.39
N CYS A 239 2.52 -6.87 3.72
CA CYS A 239 1.19 -6.30 3.49
C CYS A 239 0.60 -6.74 2.12
N PRO A 240 -0.73 -6.60 1.92
CA PRO A 240 -1.34 -7.06 0.67
C PRO A 240 -0.83 -6.34 -0.58
N LEU A 241 -0.51 -7.10 -1.63
CA LEU A 241 -0.13 -6.60 -2.96
C LEU A 241 -1.23 -5.78 -3.64
N MET A 242 -2.48 -6.01 -3.29
CA MET A 242 -3.61 -5.23 -3.81
C MET A 242 -3.63 -3.77 -3.34
N HIS A 243 -2.75 -3.37 -2.42
CA HIS A 243 -2.64 -2.00 -1.92
C HIS A 243 -1.33 -1.33 -2.35
N GLY A 244 -1.37 0.01 -2.48
CA GLY A 244 -0.21 0.78 -2.93
C GLY A 244 1.05 0.56 -2.09
N THR A 245 0.95 0.40 -0.77
CA THR A 245 2.12 0.12 0.07
C THR A 245 2.83 -1.16 -0.37
N GLY A 246 2.10 -2.27 -0.53
CA GLY A 246 2.68 -3.54 -0.99
C GLY A 246 3.18 -3.46 -2.42
N MET A 247 2.34 -2.96 -3.34
CA MET A 247 2.66 -2.97 -4.76
C MET A 247 3.69 -1.90 -5.16
N PHE A 248 3.53 -0.65 -4.69
CA PHE A 248 4.42 0.44 -5.13
C PHE A 248 5.79 0.35 -4.45
N LEU A 249 5.79 0.29 -3.10
CA LEU A 249 7.02 0.33 -2.32
C LEU A 249 7.75 -1.03 -2.26
N GLY A 250 6.99 -2.12 -2.36
CA GLY A 250 7.51 -3.48 -2.39
C GLY A 250 7.69 -4.00 -3.81
N GLY A 251 6.59 -4.18 -4.55
CA GLY A 251 6.56 -4.85 -5.85
C GLY A 251 7.33 -4.11 -6.95
N PHE A 252 6.81 -2.95 -7.35
CA PHE A 252 7.38 -2.22 -8.50
C PHE A 252 8.81 -1.76 -8.28
N MET A 253 9.12 -1.18 -7.11
CA MET A 253 10.49 -0.73 -6.81
C MET A 253 11.49 -1.88 -6.82
N THR A 254 11.12 -3.04 -6.28
CA THR A 254 11.98 -4.23 -6.28
C THR A 254 12.25 -4.72 -7.68
N HIS A 255 11.20 -4.88 -8.48
CA HIS A 255 11.33 -5.39 -9.85
C HIS A 255 12.00 -4.42 -10.80
N CYS A 256 11.91 -3.10 -10.58
CA CYS A 256 12.66 -2.11 -11.37
C CYS A 256 14.19 -2.26 -11.27
N LEU A 257 14.69 -2.92 -10.22
CA LEU A 257 16.13 -3.18 -10.02
C LEU A 257 16.53 -4.66 -10.10
N GLY A 258 15.68 -5.51 -10.66
CA GLY A 258 15.97 -6.93 -10.83
C GLY A 258 15.98 -7.72 -9.51
N GLY A 259 15.35 -7.21 -8.47
CA GLY A 259 15.26 -7.90 -7.19
C GLY A 259 14.19 -8.99 -7.15
N SER A 260 14.18 -9.76 -6.04
CA SER A 260 13.20 -10.81 -5.77
C SER A 260 12.08 -10.31 -4.83
N ILE A 261 10.85 -10.64 -5.16
CA ILE A 261 9.70 -10.46 -4.29
C ILE A 261 9.42 -11.76 -3.55
N ILE A 262 9.39 -11.67 -2.23
CA ILE A 262 9.03 -12.78 -1.34
C ILE A 262 7.64 -12.50 -0.77
N THR A 263 6.73 -13.46 -0.92
CA THR A 263 5.38 -13.43 -0.37
C THR A 263 5.13 -14.62 0.55
N ILE A 264 4.23 -14.45 1.51
CA ILE A 264 3.75 -15.54 2.35
C ILE A 264 2.34 -15.89 1.85
N PRO A 265 2.10 -17.11 1.34
CA PRO A 265 0.81 -17.49 0.76
C PRO A 265 -0.22 -17.82 1.84
N GLU A 266 -0.47 -16.85 2.71
CA GLU A 266 -1.45 -16.92 3.80
C GLU A 266 -2.23 -15.62 3.89
N ILE A 267 -3.49 -15.73 4.30
CA ILE A 267 -4.31 -14.56 4.57
C ILE A 267 -4.03 -14.11 6.01
N GLY A 268 -3.57 -12.87 6.15
CA GLY A 268 -3.24 -12.27 7.44
C GLY A 268 -1.76 -12.30 7.78
N LEU A 269 -1.40 -11.65 8.89
CA LEU A 269 -0.03 -11.56 9.37
C LEU A 269 0.27 -12.70 10.35
N ASN A 270 1.28 -13.49 10.05
CA ASN A 270 1.89 -14.45 10.97
C ASN A 270 3.34 -14.00 11.25
N PRO A 271 3.61 -13.34 12.39
CA PRO A 271 4.93 -12.78 12.69
C PRO A 271 6.03 -13.83 12.77
N ALA A 272 5.77 -14.99 13.36
CA ALA A 272 6.75 -16.08 13.49
C ALA A 272 7.18 -16.60 12.11
N LYS A 273 6.21 -16.83 11.21
CA LYS A 273 6.48 -17.26 9.84
C LYS A 273 7.22 -16.19 9.06
N LEU A 274 6.81 -14.91 9.20
CA LEU A 274 7.47 -13.78 8.57
C LEU A 274 8.95 -13.69 8.96
N LEU A 275 9.26 -13.82 10.25
CA LEU A 275 10.64 -13.75 10.73
C LEU A 275 11.49 -14.95 10.24
N ARG A 276 10.89 -16.13 10.11
CA ARG A 276 11.56 -17.31 9.51
C ARG A 276 11.82 -17.11 8.02
N GLU A 277 10.89 -16.53 7.26
CA GLU A 277 11.10 -16.21 5.84
C GLU A 277 12.23 -15.17 5.65
N ILE A 278 12.41 -14.23 6.59
CA ILE A 278 13.56 -13.32 6.60
C ILE A 278 14.87 -14.10 6.71
N GLU A 279 14.94 -15.07 7.61
CA GLU A 279 16.13 -15.92 7.80
C GLU A 279 16.44 -16.77 6.58
N ILE A 280 15.43 -17.50 6.08
CA ILE A 280 15.57 -18.49 4.98
C ILE A 280 15.98 -17.80 3.68
N ASN A 281 15.29 -16.73 3.32
CA ASN A 281 15.49 -16.04 2.05
C ASN A 281 16.51 -14.88 2.13
N LYS A 282 17.14 -14.67 3.31
CA LYS A 282 18.09 -13.57 3.53
C LYS A 282 17.51 -12.22 3.08
N VAL A 283 16.28 -11.97 3.50
CA VAL A 283 15.54 -10.74 3.17
C VAL A 283 16.34 -9.52 3.60
N ASN A 284 16.51 -8.57 2.70
CA ASN A 284 17.19 -7.30 3.01
C ASN A 284 16.24 -6.10 3.04
N ASN A 285 15.06 -6.23 2.42
CA ASN A 285 13.99 -5.24 2.46
C ASN A 285 12.70 -5.86 3.01
N LEU A 286 12.07 -5.21 3.99
CA LEU A 286 10.78 -5.62 4.53
C LEU A 286 9.77 -4.47 4.33
N VAL A 287 8.60 -4.78 3.78
CA VAL A 287 7.51 -3.79 3.58
C VAL A 287 6.34 -4.11 4.50
N ILE A 288 5.98 -3.14 5.33
CA ILE A 288 4.93 -3.24 6.36
C ILE A 288 3.96 -2.05 6.31
N VAL A 289 2.96 -2.06 7.18
CA VAL A 289 1.99 -0.96 7.35
C VAL A 289 1.94 -0.56 8.83
N GLY A 290 2.75 0.41 9.21
CA GLY A 290 2.78 1.02 10.54
C GLY A 290 2.78 0.04 11.71
N ASP A 291 2.24 0.49 12.82
CA ASP A 291 2.16 -0.30 14.07
C ASP A 291 1.31 -1.56 13.92
N ALA A 292 0.33 -1.57 13.02
CA ALA A 292 -0.50 -2.75 12.75
C ALA A 292 0.31 -4.01 12.38
N PHE A 293 1.48 -3.82 11.79
CA PHE A 293 2.42 -4.89 11.43
C PHE A 293 3.65 -4.89 12.35
N ALA A 294 4.17 -3.70 12.67
CA ALA A 294 5.41 -3.56 13.41
C ALA A 294 5.30 -4.05 14.86
N LYS A 295 4.19 -3.77 15.55
CA LYS A 295 3.98 -4.25 16.94
C LYS A 295 3.94 -5.79 17.03
N PRO A 296 3.12 -6.53 16.25
CA PRO A 296 3.16 -7.99 16.29
C PRO A 296 4.54 -8.57 15.95
N ILE A 297 5.28 -7.96 15.01
CA ILE A 297 6.64 -8.38 14.66
C ILE A 297 7.59 -8.14 15.84
N LEU A 298 7.53 -6.98 16.50
CA LEU A 298 8.33 -6.65 17.67
C LEU A 298 8.04 -7.62 18.82
N ASN A 299 6.76 -7.89 19.11
CA ASN A 299 6.36 -8.83 20.18
C ASN A 299 6.93 -10.23 19.93
N GLU A 300 6.94 -10.69 18.67
CA GLU A 300 7.51 -11.99 18.32
C GLU A 300 9.04 -12.01 18.43
N LEU A 301 9.73 -10.92 18.07
CA LEU A 301 11.17 -10.76 18.27
C LEU A 301 11.53 -10.83 19.76
N ASP A 302 10.78 -10.12 20.61
CA ASP A 302 10.95 -10.12 22.06
C ASP A 302 10.70 -11.51 22.66
N LEU A 303 9.67 -12.20 22.19
CA LEU A 303 9.34 -13.55 22.61
C LEU A 303 10.45 -14.54 22.24
N GLY A 304 10.95 -14.50 21.01
CA GLY A 304 12.07 -15.33 20.57
C GLY A 304 13.33 -15.11 21.41
N HIS A 305 13.64 -13.85 21.72
CA HIS A 305 14.77 -13.50 22.58
C HIS A 305 14.58 -14.04 24.02
N LYS A 306 13.40 -13.83 24.59
CA LYS A 306 13.05 -14.31 25.94
C LYS A 306 13.15 -15.82 26.07
N ASN A 307 12.78 -16.56 25.03
CA ASN A 307 12.79 -18.03 25.00
C ASN A 307 14.19 -18.60 24.65
N GLY A 308 15.23 -17.78 24.50
CA GLY A 308 16.58 -18.21 24.15
C GLY A 308 16.73 -18.70 22.70
N ASN A 309 15.75 -18.39 21.83
CA ASN A 309 15.76 -18.73 20.42
C ASN A 309 15.50 -17.48 19.55
N PRO A 310 16.41 -16.50 19.54
CA PRO A 310 16.24 -15.24 18.82
C PRO A 310 16.23 -15.47 17.31
N TYR A 311 15.34 -14.76 16.59
CA TYR A 311 15.33 -14.73 15.14
C TYR A 311 16.54 -13.99 14.58
N ASN A 312 17.13 -14.53 13.52
CA ASN A 312 18.23 -13.88 12.83
C ASN A 312 17.74 -12.94 11.72
N ILE A 313 17.59 -11.67 12.05
CA ILE A 313 17.19 -10.62 11.12
C ILE A 313 18.36 -9.76 10.62
N SER A 314 19.62 -10.25 10.76
CA SER A 314 20.83 -9.49 10.41
C SER A 314 20.96 -9.17 8.92
N SER A 315 20.23 -9.85 8.05
CA SER A 315 20.18 -9.55 6.62
C SER A 315 19.37 -8.29 6.27
N LEU A 316 18.49 -7.82 7.17
CA LEU A 316 17.66 -6.64 6.93
C LEU A 316 18.52 -5.36 6.86
N GLN A 317 18.37 -4.63 5.78
CA GLN A 317 18.99 -3.33 5.54
C GLN A 317 18.01 -2.17 5.71
N ILE A 318 16.73 -2.41 5.31
CA ILE A 318 15.68 -1.42 5.40
C ILE A 318 14.33 -2.06 5.70
N ILE A 319 13.56 -1.42 6.60
CA ILE A 319 12.13 -1.68 6.77
C ILE A 319 11.38 -0.46 6.27
N ILE A 320 10.45 -0.67 5.33
CA ILE A 320 9.69 0.37 4.67
C ILE A 320 8.25 0.28 5.16
N SER A 321 7.69 1.40 5.60
CA SER A 321 6.31 1.49 6.05
C SER A 321 5.57 2.63 5.37
N SER A 322 4.27 2.48 5.18
CA SER A 322 3.34 3.54 4.78
C SER A 322 1.90 3.18 5.11
N GLY A 323 1.02 4.16 5.10
CA GLY A 323 -0.44 3.97 5.16
C GLY A 323 -1.07 4.00 6.54
N VAL A 324 -0.32 3.73 7.59
CA VAL A 324 -0.73 3.83 9.00
C VAL A 324 0.44 4.39 9.80
N ILE A 325 0.17 5.08 10.90
CA ILE A 325 1.19 5.64 11.78
C ILE A 325 2.09 4.51 12.32
N TRP A 326 3.39 4.80 12.32
CA TRP A 326 4.42 3.96 12.92
C TRP A 326 5.07 4.71 14.08
N SER A 327 4.75 4.30 15.30
CA SER A 327 5.14 5.00 16.52
C SER A 327 6.66 4.96 16.78
N ALA A 328 7.15 5.99 17.46
CA ALA A 328 8.56 6.11 17.79
C ALA A 328 9.04 4.98 18.72
N ASP A 329 8.17 4.55 19.65
CA ASP A 329 8.50 3.51 20.61
C ASP A 329 8.63 2.13 19.96
N VAL A 330 7.73 1.79 19.03
CA VAL A 330 7.82 0.54 18.26
C VAL A 330 9.07 0.56 17.36
N LYS A 331 9.37 1.69 16.72
CA LYS A 331 10.62 1.87 15.97
C LYS A 331 11.85 1.63 16.85
N ALA A 332 11.87 2.23 18.04
CA ALA A 332 12.96 2.06 19.01
C ALA A 332 13.09 0.60 19.49
N GLY A 333 11.95 -0.08 19.70
CA GLY A 333 11.91 -1.50 20.05
C GLY A 333 12.58 -2.39 19.00
N ILE A 334 12.18 -2.25 17.72
CA ILE A 334 12.79 -3.00 16.60
C ILE A 334 14.30 -2.74 16.50
N LEU A 335 14.73 -1.48 16.68
CA LEU A 335 16.13 -1.10 16.62
C LEU A 335 16.98 -1.71 17.75
N LYS A 336 16.41 -2.16 18.87
CA LYS A 336 17.13 -2.93 19.89
C LYS A 336 17.61 -4.28 19.35
N HIS A 337 16.77 -4.96 18.55
CA HIS A 337 17.09 -6.26 17.96
C HIS A 337 18.12 -6.15 16.84
N HIS A 338 17.95 -5.18 15.92
CA HIS A 338 18.88 -4.98 14.81
C HIS A 338 18.95 -3.51 14.39
N ASP A 339 20.17 -3.03 14.07
CA ASP A 339 20.36 -1.66 13.54
C ASP A 339 20.02 -1.64 12.04
N VAL A 340 18.78 -1.38 11.76
CA VAL A 340 18.20 -1.36 10.42
C VAL A 340 17.68 0.05 10.10
N LYS A 341 17.72 0.45 8.83
CA LYS A 341 17.13 1.72 8.39
C LYS A 341 15.60 1.58 8.40
N LEU A 342 14.90 2.40 9.18
CA LEU A 342 13.45 2.46 9.23
C LEU A 342 12.97 3.63 8.36
N PHE A 343 12.40 3.33 7.20
CA PHE A 343 11.91 4.30 6.24
C PHE A 343 10.38 4.36 6.31
N ASP A 344 9.86 5.47 6.81
CA ASP A 344 8.43 5.71 6.96
C ASP A 344 7.96 6.72 5.92
N SER A 345 7.04 6.32 5.04
CA SER A 345 6.56 7.11 3.91
C SER A 345 5.16 7.64 4.17
N MET A 346 5.01 8.93 4.14
CA MET A 346 3.72 9.62 4.15
C MET A 346 3.22 9.79 2.72
N GLY A 347 2.05 9.25 2.43
CA GLY A 347 1.44 9.34 1.11
C GLY A 347 0.10 8.62 1.04
N SER A 348 -0.49 8.72 -0.12
CA SER A 348 -1.74 8.05 -0.48
C SER A 348 -1.60 7.42 -1.87
N SER A 349 -2.67 6.78 -2.34
CA SER A 349 -2.70 6.28 -3.73
C SER A 349 -2.62 7.40 -4.76
N GLU A 350 -2.89 8.65 -4.36
CA GLU A 350 -2.86 9.85 -5.19
C GLU A 350 -1.51 10.58 -5.19
N GLY A 351 -0.52 10.11 -4.42
CA GLY A 351 0.85 10.63 -4.45
C GLY A 351 1.62 10.56 -3.14
N GLY A 352 2.93 10.59 -3.24
CA GLY A 352 3.85 10.63 -2.10
C GLY A 352 4.05 12.06 -1.59
N MET A 353 3.97 12.28 -0.28
CA MET A 353 4.01 13.61 0.35
C MET A 353 5.29 13.86 1.13
N GLY A 354 5.79 12.85 1.80
CA GLY A 354 6.97 12.99 2.64
C GLY A 354 7.51 11.67 3.16
N SER A 355 8.62 11.75 3.88
CA SER A 355 9.21 10.58 4.50
C SER A 355 9.94 10.93 5.78
N SER A 356 10.11 9.93 6.64
CA SER A 356 11.03 10.01 7.78
C SER A 356 11.95 8.80 7.80
N VAL A 357 13.16 8.98 8.31
CA VAL A 357 14.16 7.91 8.44
C VAL A 357 14.66 7.87 9.86
N SER A 358 14.49 6.71 10.51
CA SER A 358 15.01 6.43 11.85
C SER A 358 16.06 5.32 11.80
N SER A 359 17.00 5.36 12.74
CA SER A 359 18.04 4.36 12.99
C SER A 359 18.46 4.44 14.46
N ARG A 360 19.35 3.57 14.93
CA ARG A 360 19.90 3.69 16.30
C ARG A 360 20.53 5.06 16.58
N LYS A 361 21.11 5.69 15.56
CA LYS A 361 21.77 7.01 15.67
C LYS A 361 20.81 8.18 15.51
N LYS A 362 19.61 7.98 14.98
CA LYS A 362 18.66 9.04 14.65
C LYS A 362 17.24 8.60 14.94
N SER A 363 16.66 9.12 16.01
CA SER A 363 15.23 8.99 16.32
C SER A 363 14.41 10.11 15.67
N VAL A 364 13.21 9.79 15.22
CA VAL A 364 12.24 10.77 14.71
C VAL A 364 10.93 10.60 15.49
N LYS A 365 10.32 11.71 15.89
CA LYS A 365 9.02 11.71 16.57
C LYS A 365 7.94 11.05 15.71
N THR A 366 6.96 10.44 16.36
CA THR A 366 5.76 9.89 15.70
C THR A 366 5.09 10.96 14.82
N ALA A 367 4.59 10.55 13.66
CA ALA A 367 3.88 11.38 12.69
C ALA A 367 4.65 12.62 12.16
N LYS A 368 5.96 12.74 12.42
CA LYS A 368 6.80 13.82 11.90
C LYS A 368 7.54 13.37 10.64
N PHE A 369 7.36 14.15 9.54
CA PHE A 369 7.91 13.81 8.21
C PHE A 369 8.64 15.02 7.61
N ARG A 370 9.69 14.74 6.85
CA ARG A 370 10.27 15.71 5.92
C ARG A 370 9.45 15.72 4.64
N MET A 371 8.98 16.88 4.23
CA MET A 371 8.25 17.04 2.97
C MET A 371 9.14 16.73 1.76
N ASN A 372 8.53 16.15 0.72
CA ASN A 372 9.16 16.08 -0.59
C ASN A 372 9.23 17.49 -1.21
N PRO A 373 10.18 17.78 -2.13
CA PRO A 373 10.32 19.11 -2.73
C PRO A 373 9.08 19.62 -3.46
N ASP A 374 8.22 18.70 -3.91
CA ASP A 374 7.01 18.99 -4.68
C ASP A 374 5.73 19.10 -3.80
N VAL A 375 5.89 19.22 -2.49
CA VAL A 375 4.77 19.25 -1.54
C VAL A 375 4.56 20.65 -0.99
N ILE A 376 3.29 21.03 -0.88
CA ILE A 376 2.83 22.26 -0.20
C ILE A 376 1.79 21.90 0.86
N VAL A 377 1.62 22.79 1.83
CA VAL A 377 0.49 22.78 2.76
C VAL A 377 -0.33 24.03 2.52
N LEU A 378 -1.62 23.86 2.19
CA LEU A 378 -2.53 24.94 1.80
C LEU A 378 -3.50 25.21 2.95
N GLY A 379 -3.51 26.44 3.46
CA GLY A 379 -4.43 26.89 4.50
C GLY A 379 -5.87 27.00 4.01
N ASP A 380 -6.82 27.11 4.94
CA ASP A 380 -8.24 27.28 4.60
C ASP A 380 -8.51 28.61 3.86
N ASP A 381 -7.60 29.58 3.94
CA ASP A 381 -7.61 30.87 3.20
C ASP A 381 -7.05 30.77 1.77
N GLY A 382 -6.65 29.56 1.33
CA GLY A 382 -6.07 29.31 0.01
C GLY A 382 -4.61 29.73 -0.15
N LYS A 383 -3.92 30.12 0.93
CA LYS A 383 -2.49 30.45 0.91
C LYS A 383 -1.63 29.28 1.38
N ILE A 384 -0.38 29.26 0.92
CA ILE A 384 0.61 28.29 1.40
C ILE A 384 0.94 28.64 2.86
N VAL A 385 0.90 27.63 3.73
CA VAL A 385 1.17 27.76 5.17
C VAL A 385 2.66 28.02 5.41
N GLU A 386 2.97 29.09 6.12
CA GLU A 386 4.33 29.43 6.52
C GLU A 386 4.84 28.51 7.64
N PRO A 387 6.11 28.05 7.56
CA PRO A 387 6.73 27.24 8.61
C PRO A 387 6.67 27.91 9.99
N GLY A 388 6.28 27.14 11.00
CA GLY A 388 6.20 27.60 12.38
C GLY A 388 5.02 28.51 12.71
N SER A 389 4.10 28.77 11.79
CA SER A 389 2.93 29.62 12.01
C SER A 389 1.88 29.02 12.95
N GLY A 390 1.92 27.69 13.19
CA GLY A 390 0.88 26.97 13.92
C GLY A 390 -0.44 26.82 13.15
N VAL A 391 -0.50 27.32 11.90
CA VAL A 391 -1.67 27.17 11.04
C VAL A 391 -1.66 25.77 10.42
N ARG A 392 -2.80 25.06 10.52
CA ARG A 392 -2.99 23.79 9.83
C ARG A 392 -3.39 24.01 8.38
N GLY A 393 -3.06 23.08 7.53
CA GLY A 393 -3.48 23.13 6.14
C GLY A 393 -3.57 21.77 5.50
N LEU A 394 -4.13 21.76 4.30
CA LEU A 394 -4.32 20.58 3.46
C LEU A 394 -3.02 20.27 2.70
N VAL A 395 -2.52 19.04 2.83
CA VAL A 395 -1.28 18.61 2.17
C VAL A 395 -1.56 18.34 0.69
N GLY A 396 -0.79 18.97 -0.17
CA GLY A 396 -0.85 18.81 -1.63
C GLY A 396 0.50 18.41 -2.20
N THR A 397 0.53 17.48 -3.15
CA THR A 397 1.73 17.06 -3.86
C THR A 397 1.60 17.28 -5.36
N SER A 398 2.66 17.80 -5.99
CA SER A 398 2.73 18.06 -7.44
C SER A 398 3.77 17.18 -8.17
N GLY A 399 4.39 16.22 -7.48
CA GLY A 399 5.36 15.32 -8.09
C GLY A 399 4.71 14.38 -9.10
N LEU A 400 4.21 13.24 -8.66
CA LEU A 400 3.38 12.34 -9.46
C LEU A 400 1.91 12.63 -9.20
N VAL A 401 1.26 13.38 -10.09
CA VAL A 401 -0.18 13.68 -9.98
C VAL A 401 -0.97 12.75 -10.90
N PRO A 402 -1.97 11.99 -10.38
CA PRO A 402 -2.83 11.14 -11.19
C PRO A 402 -3.52 11.89 -12.32
N LEU A 403 -3.88 11.19 -13.38
CA LEU A 403 -4.74 11.73 -14.46
C LEU A 403 -6.12 12.13 -13.90
N GLY A 404 -6.64 11.36 -12.94
CA GLY A 404 -7.93 11.56 -12.31
C GLY A 404 -8.43 10.25 -11.68
N TYR A 405 -9.67 10.28 -11.21
CA TYR A 405 -10.41 9.08 -10.83
C TYR A 405 -11.20 8.57 -12.03
N TYR A 406 -11.17 7.26 -12.26
CA TYR A 406 -11.89 6.63 -13.35
C TYR A 406 -13.40 6.81 -13.17
N LYS A 407 -14.09 7.28 -14.21
CA LYS A 407 -15.53 7.59 -14.23
C LYS A 407 -16.03 8.57 -13.14
N ASP A 408 -15.13 9.33 -12.50
CA ASP A 408 -15.52 10.30 -11.47
C ASP A 408 -14.86 11.68 -11.72
N PRO A 409 -15.35 12.45 -12.72
CA PRO A 409 -14.77 13.75 -13.04
C PRO A 409 -15.00 14.80 -11.95
N VAL A 410 -16.11 14.69 -11.19
CA VAL A 410 -16.42 15.63 -10.10
C VAL A 410 -15.38 15.49 -8.99
N LYS A 411 -15.17 14.28 -8.49
CA LYS A 411 -14.18 14.03 -7.44
C LYS A 411 -12.76 14.29 -7.94
N SER A 412 -12.49 14.04 -9.21
CA SER A 412 -11.20 14.39 -9.83
C SER A 412 -10.92 15.88 -9.75
N ALA A 413 -11.89 16.73 -10.10
CA ALA A 413 -11.76 18.19 -10.03
C ALA A 413 -11.61 18.70 -8.57
N GLU A 414 -12.26 18.05 -7.61
CA GLU A 414 -12.13 18.37 -6.20
C GLU A 414 -10.75 18.02 -5.62
N THR A 415 -10.14 16.95 -6.11
CA THR A 415 -8.88 16.41 -5.57
C THR A 415 -7.65 16.94 -6.31
N PHE A 416 -7.72 17.05 -7.64
CA PHE A 416 -6.59 17.43 -8.48
C PHE A 416 -6.77 18.88 -8.96
N LYS A 417 -6.17 19.83 -8.20
CA LYS A 417 -6.37 21.28 -8.40
C LYS A 417 -5.10 21.96 -8.88
N GLU A 418 -5.27 23.08 -9.55
CA GLU A 418 -4.18 23.97 -9.89
C GLU A 418 -3.99 25.02 -8.81
N VAL A 419 -2.75 25.21 -8.37
CA VAL A 419 -2.32 26.25 -7.43
C VAL A 419 -1.09 26.95 -8.04
N ASN A 420 -1.17 28.25 -8.26
CA ASN A 420 -0.10 29.05 -8.84
C ASN A 420 0.45 28.47 -10.19
N GLY A 421 -0.46 28.03 -11.07
CA GLY A 421 -0.10 27.46 -12.38
C GLY A 421 0.50 26.06 -12.35
N LYS A 422 0.48 25.39 -11.22
CA LYS A 422 0.98 24.02 -11.06
C LYS A 422 -0.11 23.10 -10.53
N ARG A 423 -0.23 21.91 -11.12
CA ARG A 423 -1.25 20.91 -10.73
C ARG A 423 -0.79 20.14 -9.52
N TYR A 424 -1.68 20.01 -8.54
CA TYR A 424 -1.48 19.30 -7.27
C TYR A 424 -2.57 18.27 -7.02
N SER A 425 -2.20 17.21 -6.29
CA SER A 425 -3.12 16.26 -5.70
C SER A 425 -3.32 16.59 -4.22
N PHE A 426 -4.57 16.79 -3.80
CA PHE A 426 -4.98 17.05 -2.41
C PHE A 426 -5.91 15.93 -1.92
N PRO A 427 -5.38 14.79 -1.45
CA PRO A 427 -6.21 13.62 -1.11
C PRO A 427 -6.97 13.75 0.22
N GLY A 428 -6.78 14.84 0.95
CA GLY A 428 -7.55 15.17 2.15
C GLY A 428 -6.77 15.03 3.47
N ASP A 429 -5.46 14.86 3.41
CA ASP A 429 -4.59 14.81 4.60
C ASP A 429 -4.24 16.22 5.08
N TYR A 430 -4.35 16.48 6.39
CA TYR A 430 -4.02 17.76 7.02
C TYR A 430 -2.73 17.65 7.83
N ALA A 431 -1.95 18.74 7.86
CA ALA A 431 -0.70 18.81 8.61
C ALA A 431 -0.45 20.22 9.18
N LEU A 432 0.45 20.28 10.16
CA LEU A 432 1.14 21.49 10.58
C LEU A 432 2.53 21.54 9.94
N VAL A 433 2.97 22.73 9.54
CA VAL A 433 4.35 22.94 9.06
C VAL A 433 5.16 23.47 10.24
N GLU A 434 6.15 22.67 10.67
CA GLU A 434 7.04 23.01 11.75
C GLU A 434 8.04 24.11 11.34
N SER A 435 8.65 24.78 12.32
CA SER A 435 9.65 25.83 12.06
C SER A 435 10.89 25.34 11.29
N ASP A 436 11.20 24.03 11.35
CA ASP A 436 12.27 23.39 10.61
C ASP A 436 11.87 22.94 9.19
N GLY A 437 10.63 23.30 8.75
CA GLY A 437 10.07 22.91 7.45
C GLY A 437 9.60 21.46 7.35
N SER A 438 9.70 20.66 8.42
CA SER A 438 9.07 19.35 8.49
C SER A 438 7.56 19.49 8.72
N VAL A 439 6.80 18.42 8.51
CA VAL A 439 5.36 18.41 8.80
C VAL A 439 5.04 17.41 9.90
N THR A 440 4.10 17.80 10.74
CA THR A 440 3.41 16.90 11.67
C THR A 440 2.04 16.57 11.08
N LEU A 441 1.84 15.29 10.70
CA LEU A 441 0.58 14.81 10.13
C LEU A 441 -0.50 14.82 11.22
N LEU A 442 -1.63 15.45 10.94
CA LEU A 442 -2.78 15.52 11.85
C LEU A 442 -3.80 14.41 11.57
N GLY A 443 -3.92 13.99 10.30
CA GLY A 443 -4.87 12.99 9.84
C GLY A 443 -5.76 13.47 8.70
N ARG A 444 -6.80 12.69 8.39
CA ARG A 444 -7.70 12.99 7.26
C ARG A 444 -8.86 13.88 7.67
N GLY A 445 -9.10 14.91 6.86
CA GLY A 445 -10.21 15.84 7.08
C GLY A 445 -11.60 15.20 7.04
N SER A 446 -11.77 14.08 6.32
CA SER A 446 -13.02 13.31 6.29
C SER A 446 -13.39 12.66 7.62
N ASN A 447 -12.43 12.43 8.49
CA ASN A 447 -12.61 11.85 9.82
C ASN A 447 -12.62 12.93 10.92
N CYS A 448 -12.39 14.18 10.54
CA CYS A 448 -12.34 15.30 11.47
C CYS A 448 -13.64 15.43 12.26
N ILE A 449 -13.53 15.47 13.57
CA ILE A 449 -14.65 15.62 14.51
C ILE A 449 -14.87 17.12 14.76
N ASN A 450 -16.09 17.61 14.54
CA ASN A 450 -16.45 19.00 14.83
C ASN A 450 -17.14 19.07 16.19
N SER A 451 -16.39 19.38 17.23
CA SER A 451 -16.89 19.45 18.60
C SER A 451 -16.90 20.89 19.11
N ALA A 452 -18.07 21.45 19.36
CA ALA A 452 -18.27 22.84 19.81
C ALA A 452 -17.56 23.89 18.93
N GLY A 453 -17.50 23.67 17.62
CA GLY A 453 -16.82 24.55 16.66
C GLY A 453 -15.33 24.27 16.47
N GLU A 454 -14.74 23.41 17.30
CA GLU A 454 -13.34 22.99 17.20
C GLU A 454 -13.20 21.76 16.32
N LYS A 455 -12.14 21.74 15.50
CA LYS A 455 -11.80 20.57 14.66
C LYS A 455 -10.79 19.67 15.35
N ILE A 456 -11.19 18.42 15.60
CA ILE A 456 -10.39 17.41 16.29
C ILE A 456 -10.10 16.29 15.29
N TYR A 457 -8.84 15.94 15.13
CA TYR A 457 -8.42 14.84 14.27
C TYR A 457 -8.31 13.57 15.10
N PRO A 458 -9.05 12.50 14.73
CA PRO A 458 -9.02 11.23 15.45
C PRO A 458 -7.62 10.72 15.73
N GLU A 459 -6.75 10.75 14.72
CA GLU A 459 -5.40 10.21 14.77
C GLU A 459 -4.53 10.89 15.85
N GLU A 460 -4.69 12.20 16.06
CA GLU A 460 -4.00 12.93 17.12
C GLU A 460 -4.44 12.44 18.52
N VAL A 461 -5.73 12.19 18.68
CA VAL A 461 -6.30 11.70 19.95
C VAL A 461 -5.92 10.23 20.18
N GLU A 462 -5.95 9.42 19.15
CA GLU A 462 -5.54 8.00 19.17
C GLU A 462 -4.09 7.85 19.62
N GLU A 463 -3.19 8.67 19.08
CA GLU A 463 -1.78 8.63 19.47
C GLU A 463 -1.56 9.04 20.92
N ALA A 464 -2.30 10.05 21.41
CA ALA A 464 -2.21 10.44 22.80
C ALA A 464 -2.75 9.37 23.77
N LEU A 465 -3.82 8.66 23.39
CA LEU A 465 -4.35 7.56 24.18
C LEU A 465 -3.39 6.35 24.21
N LYS A 466 -2.67 6.07 23.12
CA LYS A 466 -1.68 4.98 23.04
C LYS A 466 -0.40 5.24 23.84
N LEU A 467 -0.20 6.45 24.36
CA LEU A 467 0.91 6.71 25.31
C LEU A 467 0.69 6.02 26.64
N ASP A 468 -0.54 5.65 26.97
CA ASP A 468 -0.83 4.81 28.15
C ASP A 468 -0.41 3.37 27.86
N PRO A 469 0.48 2.76 28.67
CA PRO A 469 1.00 1.43 28.42
C PRO A 469 -0.05 0.32 28.48
N SER A 470 -1.23 0.60 29.02
CA SER A 470 -2.33 -0.36 29.08
C SER A 470 -3.07 -0.50 27.76
N ILE A 471 -2.89 0.44 26.82
CA ILE A 471 -3.64 0.48 25.55
C ILE A 471 -2.84 -0.20 24.44
N ASP A 472 -3.41 -1.26 23.88
CA ASP A 472 -2.88 -1.91 22.67
C ASP A 472 -3.23 -1.13 21.41
N ASP A 473 -4.54 -0.87 21.21
CA ASP A 473 -5.04 -0.15 20.04
C ASP A 473 -6.28 0.67 20.38
N VAL A 474 -6.51 1.75 19.59
CA VAL A 474 -7.66 2.63 19.79
C VAL A 474 -8.08 3.28 18.48
N LEU A 475 -9.40 3.44 18.29
CA LEU A 475 -10.00 4.30 17.26
C LEU A 475 -10.87 5.36 17.92
N VAL A 476 -10.80 6.57 17.38
CA VAL A 476 -11.54 7.73 17.88
C VAL A 476 -12.51 8.21 16.80
N VAL A 477 -13.76 8.44 17.21
CA VAL A 477 -14.84 8.87 16.31
C VAL A 477 -15.68 9.99 16.92
N GLY A 478 -16.28 10.81 16.04
CA GLY A 478 -17.31 11.75 16.41
C GLY A 478 -18.69 11.12 16.37
N VAL A 479 -19.43 11.24 17.47
CA VAL A 479 -20.85 10.86 17.56
C VAL A 479 -21.68 12.11 17.76
N GLU A 480 -22.84 12.20 17.11
CA GLU A 480 -23.76 13.34 17.24
C GLU A 480 -24.10 13.62 18.69
N ASP A 481 -24.08 14.89 19.07
CA ASP A 481 -24.32 15.36 20.42
C ASP A 481 -25.01 16.74 20.38
N GLU A 482 -26.12 16.89 21.10
CA GLU A 482 -26.92 18.12 21.07
C GLU A 482 -26.15 19.35 21.57
N LYS A 483 -25.24 19.18 22.53
CA LYS A 483 -24.47 20.26 23.12
C LYS A 483 -23.23 20.65 22.33
N TYR A 484 -22.54 19.66 21.77
CA TYR A 484 -21.24 19.85 21.13
C TYR A 484 -21.30 19.75 19.60
N GLY A 485 -22.45 19.43 19.00
CA GLY A 485 -22.59 19.02 17.61
C GLY A 485 -22.07 17.60 17.39
N GLN A 486 -20.82 17.35 17.76
CA GLN A 486 -20.24 16.01 17.88
C GLN A 486 -19.44 15.91 19.18
N LYS A 487 -19.54 14.78 19.86
CA LYS A 487 -18.67 14.42 20.99
C LYS A 487 -17.63 13.41 20.55
N VAL A 488 -16.45 13.50 21.14
CA VAL A 488 -15.33 12.59 20.89
C VAL A 488 -15.54 11.32 21.69
N VAL A 489 -15.50 10.17 21.02
CA VAL A 489 -15.65 8.83 21.61
C VAL A 489 -14.48 7.96 21.18
N ALA A 490 -13.86 7.26 22.11
CA ALA A 490 -12.80 6.29 21.84
C ALA A 490 -13.30 4.86 21.98
N ILE A 491 -12.83 3.97 21.11
CA ILE A 491 -12.98 2.51 21.20
C ILE A 491 -11.59 1.94 21.35
N ALA A 492 -11.26 1.37 22.51
CA ALA A 492 -9.91 0.96 22.87
C ALA A 492 -9.83 -0.52 23.24
N SER A 493 -8.70 -1.16 22.97
CA SER A 493 -8.35 -2.50 23.46
C SER A 493 -7.12 -2.46 24.36
N PHE A 494 -7.06 -3.39 25.29
CA PHE A 494 -5.96 -3.46 26.26
C PHE A 494 -4.78 -4.28 25.75
N ASN A 495 -3.59 -3.91 26.18
CA ASN A 495 -2.45 -4.79 26.17
C ASN A 495 -2.70 -5.99 27.09
N LYS A 496 -2.09 -7.13 26.76
CA LYS A 496 -2.27 -8.37 27.49
C LYS A 496 -1.97 -8.18 28.98
N ASP A 497 -2.90 -8.65 29.82
CA ASP A 497 -2.81 -8.61 31.30
C ASP A 497 -2.77 -7.20 31.91
N MET A 498 -3.15 -6.16 31.14
CA MET A 498 -3.22 -4.78 31.61
C MET A 498 -4.64 -4.22 31.53
N THR A 499 -4.97 -3.32 32.41
CA THR A 499 -6.25 -2.57 32.42
C THR A 499 -6.03 -1.16 32.96
N VAL A 500 -6.87 -0.25 32.52
CA VAL A 500 -6.95 1.13 33.03
C VAL A 500 -8.43 1.52 33.10
N THR A 501 -8.80 2.34 34.05
CA THR A 501 -10.17 2.87 34.08
C THR A 501 -10.35 3.98 33.03
N GLU A 502 -11.59 4.20 32.62
CA GLU A 502 -11.92 5.27 31.68
C GLU A 502 -11.46 6.65 32.21
N ASP A 503 -11.65 6.90 33.52
CA ASP A 503 -11.29 8.19 34.14
C ASP A 503 -9.78 8.38 34.24
N ASP A 504 -9.02 7.33 34.58
CA ASP A 504 -7.57 7.40 34.63
C ASP A 504 -6.98 7.61 33.23
N LEU A 505 -7.49 6.88 32.22
CA LEU A 505 -7.05 7.06 30.84
C LEU A 505 -7.34 8.46 30.32
N LYS A 506 -8.50 9.04 30.64
CA LYS A 506 -8.82 10.43 30.33
C LYS A 506 -7.88 11.42 31.05
N ALA A 507 -7.58 11.15 32.31
CA ALA A 507 -6.66 11.97 33.08
C ALA A 507 -5.24 11.94 32.50
N ASN A 508 -4.74 10.77 32.15
CA ASN A 508 -3.42 10.58 31.51
C ASN A 508 -3.38 11.30 30.14
N THR A 509 -4.45 11.18 29.35
CA THR A 509 -4.55 11.83 28.03
C THR A 509 -4.54 13.36 28.13
N LYS A 510 -5.10 13.95 29.18
CA LYS A 510 -5.09 15.40 29.41
C LYS A 510 -3.68 15.99 29.56
N ALA A 511 -2.70 15.19 29.94
CA ALA A 511 -1.31 15.66 30.02
C ALA A 511 -0.71 15.93 28.62
N HIS A 512 -1.29 15.35 27.58
CA HIS A 512 -0.77 15.37 26.21
C HIS A 512 -1.67 16.14 25.23
N LEU A 513 -2.94 16.38 25.58
CA LEU A 513 -3.94 17.04 24.72
C LEU A 513 -4.68 18.15 25.43
N SER A 514 -5.12 19.13 24.66
CA SER A 514 -6.08 20.14 25.14
C SER A 514 -7.39 19.47 25.58
N SER A 515 -7.99 19.95 26.68
CA SER A 515 -9.12 19.30 27.33
C SER A 515 -10.34 19.04 26.44
N TYR A 516 -10.55 19.86 25.40
CA TYR A 516 -11.66 19.70 24.46
C TYR A 516 -11.47 18.50 23.51
N LYS A 517 -10.22 18.05 23.28
CA LYS A 517 -9.87 16.90 22.45
C LYS A 517 -10.00 15.56 23.19
N VAL A 518 -9.99 15.58 24.52
CA VAL A 518 -10.07 14.35 25.33
C VAL A 518 -11.43 13.68 25.10
N PRO A 519 -11.47 12.37 24.86
CA PRO A 519 -12.72 11.65 24.66
C PRO A 519 -13.70 11.84 25.82
N LYS A 520 -14.96 12.07 25.51
CA LYS A 520 -16.03 12.15 26.52
C LYS A 520 -16.40 10.78 27.06
N ASN A 521 -16.32 9.78 26.18
CA ASN A 521 -16.61 8.39 26.51
C ASN A 521 -15.53 7.48 25.90
N ILE A 522 -15.17 6.42 26.62
CA ILE A 522 -14.24 5.39 26.16
C ILE A 522 -14.90 4.02 26.34
N LYS A 523 -15.06 3.28 25.24
CA LYS A 523 -15.54 1.89 25.28
C LYS A 523 -14.34 0.96 25.10
N PHE A 524 -14.18 0.04 26.05
CA PHE A 524 -13.19 -1.01 25.93
C PHE A 524 -13.78 -2.24 25.22
N VAL A 525 -12.97 -2.81 24.33
CA VAL A 525 -13.29 -3.99 23.51
C VAL A 525 -12.14 -5.00 23.60
N GLU A 526 -12.41 -6.25 23.26
CA GLU A 526 -11.37 -7.28 23.21
C GLU A 526 -10.32 -6.97 22.14
N LYS A 527 -10.77 -6.48 20.98
CA LYS A 527 -9.90 -6.13 19.85
C LYS A 527 -10.53 -5.01 19.02
N VAL A 528 -9.69 -4.03 18.64
CA VAL A 528 -10.08 -2.96 17.70
C VAL A 528 -10.11 -3.50 16.26
N SER A 529 -11.18 -3.19 15.51
CA SER A 529 -11.31 -3.63 14.11
C SER A 529 -10.42 -2.82 13.18
N ARG A 530 -9.67 -3.54 12.36
CA ARG A 530 -8.85 -2.94 11.29
C ARG A 530 -9.00 -3.71 9.98
N ALA A 531 -8.85 -3.02 8.87
CA ALA A 531 -8.77 -3.62 7.55
C ALA A 531 -7.48 -4.48 7.40
N PRO A 532 -7.38 -5.38 6.39
CA PRO A 532 -6.20 -6.25 6.19
C PRO A 532 -4.88 -5.50 6.02
N ASN A 533 -4.96 -4.29 5.50
CA ASN A 533 -3.83 -3.38 5.35
C ASN A 533 -3.54 -2.56 6.62
N GLY A 534 -4.09 -2.95 7.77
CA GLY A 534 -3.91 -2.27 9.04
C GLY A 534 -4.65 -0.94 9.18
N LYS A 535 -5.34 -0.46 8.15
CA LYS A 535 -6.09 0.80 8.23
C LYS A 535 -7.25 0.70 9.20
N ALA A 536 -7.51 1.83 9.89
CA ALA A 536 -8.62 1.98 10.82
C ALA A 536 -9.97 1.72 10.16
N ASP A 537 -10.81 0.92 10.81
CA ASP A 537 -12.21 0.73 10.44
C ASP A 537 -13.10 1.74 11.20
N TYR A 538 -13.02 3.00 10.77
CA TYR A 538 -13.83 4.05 11.39
C TYR A 538 -15.34 3.86 11.23
N LYS A 539 -15.79 3.09 10.23
CA LYS A 539 -17.20 2.75 10.06
C LYS A 539 -17.68 1.87 11.21
N TRP A 540 -16.97 0.77 11.45
CA TRP A 540 -17.22 -0.12 12.59
C TRP A 540 -17.16 0.64 13.91
N ALA A 541 -16.11 1.46 14.13
CA ALA A 541 -15.95 2.22 15.36
C ALA A 541 -17.12 3.19 15.59
N LYS A 542 -17.61 3.85 14.53
CA LYS A 542 -18.73 4.80 14.61
C LYS A 542 -20.07 4.10 14.91
N GLU A 543 -20.32 2.94 14.31
CA GLU A 543 -21.51 2.12 14.59
C GLU A 543 -21.49 1.66 16.06
N LEU A 544 -20.39 1.09 16.51
CA LEU A 544 -20.23 0.63 17.91
C LEU A 544 -20.31 1.78 18.93
N ALA A 545 -19.75 2.95 18.60
CA ALA A 545 -19.83 4.13 19.47
C ALA A 545 -21.26 4.66 19.59
N LYS A 546 -22.05 4.63 18.51
CA LYS A 546 -23.47 5.00 18.54
C LYS A 546 -24.29 4.07 19.42
N GLU A 547 -24.10 2.75 19.27
CA GLU A 547 -24.75 1.74 20.12
C GLU A 547 -24.41 1.96 21.59
N PHE A 548 -23.14 2.19 21.90
CA PHE A 548 -22.65 2.40 23.28
C PHE A 548 -23.22 3.66 23.95
N ILE A 549 -23.48 4.73 23.19
CA ILE A 549 -23.96 6.00 23.74
C ILE A 549 -25.48 6.03 23.86
N ASN A 550 -26.19 5.27 23.04
CA ASN A 550 -27.66 5.21 23.06
C ASN A 550 -28.20 4.21 24.11
N VAL A 551 -27.32 3.51 24.83
CA VAL A 551 -27.63 2.67 25.99
C VAL A 551 -27.43 3.46 27.29
#